data_00abfbb978e223b522f9bdd5c6e070df
#
_entry.id   00abfbb978e223b522f9bdd5c6e070df
#
_cell.length_a   1.000
_cell.length_b   1.000
_cell.length_c   1.000
_cell.angle_alpha   90.00
_cell.angle_beta   90.00
_cell.angle_gamma   90.00
#
_symmetry.space_group_name_H-M   'P 1'
#
loop_
_entity.id
_entity.type
_entity.pdbx_description
1 polymer ?
#
loop_
_entity_poly.entity_id
_entity_poly.type
_entity_poly.pdbx_seq_one_letter_code
_entity_poly.pdbx_strand_id
1 'polypeptide(L)'
;MFPQCKFSREFLHPRYWLTWFGLGVLWLWVQLPYPVLCFLGTRIGAMARPFLKRRESIARKNLELCFPQHSAEEREKMIAENFRSLGMALVETGMAWFWPDSRVRKWFDVEGLDNLKRAQMQNRGVMVVGVHFMSLELGGRVMGLCQPMMATYRPHNNQLMEWVQTRGRMRSNKAMIGRNNLRGIVGALKKGETVWFAPDQDYGRKGSSFAPFFAVENVATTNGTYVLSRLSGAAMLTVTMVRKADYSGYRLYITPEMEGYPADENQAAAYMNKIIEKEIMRAPEQYLWIHRRFKTRPVGESSLYI
;
A
#
# COMPACT_ATOMS: atom_id res chain seq x y z
N MET A 1 -12.55 19.30 9.28
CA MET A 1 -12.34 19.72 7.87
C MET A 1 -10.90 19.35 7.52
N PHE A 2 -10.70 18.36 6.64
CA PHE A 2 -9.36 17.94 6.25
C PHE A 2 -8.81 18.99 5.28
N PRO A 3 -7.55 19.48 5.46
CA PRO A 3 -7.01 20.51 4.58
C PRO A 3 -6.90 19.96 3.15
N GLN A 4 -7.74 20.43 2.26
CA GLN A 4 -7.53 20.24 0.83
C GLN A 4 -6.28 21.04 0.44
N CYS A 5 -5.26 20.37 -0.08
CA CYS A 5 -4.07 21.05 -0.59
C CYS A 5 -4.48 21.90 -1.80
N LYS A 6 -4.52 23.23 -1.62
CA LYS A 6 -4.83 24.18 -2.69
C LYS A 6 -3.58 24.42 -3.54
N PHE A 7 -3.77 24.67 -4.83
CA PHE A 7 -2.67 25.12 -5.68
C PHE A 7 -2.10 26.43 -5.13
N SER A 8 -0.81 26.48 -4.94
CA SER A 8 -0.08 27.69 -4.57
C SER A 8 0.74 28.20 -5.75
N ARG A 9 0.78 29.54 -5.94
CA ARG A 9 1.67 30.16 -6.93
C ARG A 9 3.15 29.87 -6.67
N GLU A 10 3.52 29.54 -5.44
CA GLU A 10 4.87 29.07 -5.10
C GLU A 10 5.29 27.82 -5.86
N PHE A 11 4.35 26.98 -6.33
CA PHE A 11 4.66 25.79 -7.14
C PHE A 11 5.22 26.11 -8.51
N LEU A 12 5.13 27.38 -8.95
CA LEU A 12 5.75 27.89 -10.20
C LEU A 12 7.22 28.28 -10.02
N HIS A 13 7.71 28.36 -8.75
CA HIS A 13 9.09 28.71 -8.45
C HIS A 13 10.07 27.72 -9.06
N PRO A 14 11.25 28.14 -9.57
CA PRO A 14 12.25 27.29 -10.24
C PRO A 14 12.64 26.03 -9.45
N ARG A 15 12.62 26.05 -8.12
CA ARG A 15 12.90 24.88 -7.28
C ARG A 15 12.00 23.67 -7.59
N TYR A 16 10.83 23.87 -8.21
CA TYR A 16 9.88 22.82 -8.57
C TYR A 16 9.92 22.42 -10.04
N TRP A 17 10.69 23.10 -10.89
CA TRP A 17 10.68 22.83 -12.33
C TRP A 17 11.09 21.40 -12.68
N LEU A 18 12.09 20.85 -12.00
CA LEU A 18 12.47 19.46 -12.19
C LEU A 18 11.32 18.50 -11.81
N THR A 19 10.58 18.82 -10.74
CA THR A 19 9.39 18.05 -10.34
C THR A 19 8.29 18.16 -11.39
N TRP A 20 8.02 19.35 -11.92
CA TRP A 20 7.06 19.55 -13.02
C TRP A 20 7.48 18.81 -14.28
N PHE A 21 8.74 18.87 -14.64
CA PHE A 21 9.27 18.12 -15.78
C PHE A 21 9.03 16.62 -15.61
N GLY A 22 9.40 16.05 -14.47
CA GLY A 22 9.18 14.63 -14.17
C GLY A 22 7.69 14.24 -14.20
N LEU A 23 6.81 15.09 -13.66
CA LEU A 23 5.35 14.88 -13.72
C LEU A 23 4.82 14.98 -15.16
N GLY A 24 5.34 15.91 -15.97
CA GLY A 24 4.99 16.04 -17.38
C GLY A 24 5.42 14.82 -18.20
N VAL A 25 6.63 14.33 -17.98
CA VAL A 25 7.13 13.08 -18.60
C VAL A 25 6.25 11.90 -18.19
N LEU A 26 5.93 11.75 -16.91
CA LEU A 26 5.05 10.68 -16.42
C LEU A 26 3.66 10.79 -17.05
N TRP A 27 3.10 12.00 -17.12
CA TRP A 27 1.80 12.24 -17.76
C TRP A 27 1.79 11.84 -19.24
N LEU A 28 2.82 12.24 -20.00
CA LEU A 28 2.98 11.85 -21.41
C LEU A 28 3.13 10.33 -21.54
N TRP A 29 3.97 9.73 -20.72
CA TRP A 29 4.22 8.30 -20.76
C TRP A 29 2.95 7.47 -20.55
N VAL A 30 2.14 7.81 -19.56
CA VAL A 30 0.90 7.04 -19.30
C VAL A 30 -0.22 7.27 -20.32
N GLN A 31 -0.01 8.11 -21.35
CA GLN A 31 -0.94 8.19 -22.50
C GLN A 31 -0.79 6.98 -23.45
N LEU A 32 0.35 6.30 -23.44
CA LEU A 32 0.60 5.12 -24.27
C LEU A 32 -0.44 4.00 -24.00
N PRO A 33 -0.67 3.10 -24.98
CA PRO A 33 -1.52 1.92 -24.77
C PRO A 33 -1.04 1.06 -23.61
N TYR A 34 -1.97 0.46 -22.86
CA TYR A 34 -1.65 -0.32 -21.65
C TYR A 34 -0.61 -1.44 -21.87
N PRO A 35 -0.67 -2.25 -22.95
CA PRO A 35 0.37 -3.27 -23.20
C PRO A 35 1.78 -2.67 -23.37
N VAL A 36 1.88 -1.50 -23.99
CA VAL A 36 3.15 -0.77 -24.14
C VAL A 36 3.65 -0.29 -22.78
N LEU A 37 2.74 0.20 -21.92
CA LEU A 37 3.07 0.60 -20.56
C LEU A 37 3.61 -0.58 -19.73
N CYS A 38 2.99 -1.76 -19.84
CA CYS A 38 3.45 -2.96 -19.17
C CYS A 38 4.85 -3.38 -19.63
N PHE A 39 5.08 -3.38 -20.95
CA PHE A 39 6.38 -3.70 -21.53
C PHE A 39 7.47 -2.72 -21.04
N LEU A 40 7.24 -1.42 -21.18
CA LEU A 40 8.20 -0.40 -20.77
C LEU A 40 8.41 -0.38 -19.25
N GLY A 41 7.34 -0.45 -18.45
CA GLY A 41 7.42 -0.43 -17.00
C GLY A 41 8.26 -1.59 -16.46
N THR A 42 8.00 -2.81 -16.94
CA THR A 42 8.77 -4.00 -16.52
C THR A 42 10.24 -3.92 -16.94
N ARG A 43 10.54 -3.39 -18.14
CA ARG A 43 11.94 -3.21 -18.62
C ARG A 43 12.67 -2.15 -17.81
N ILE A 44 12.05 -1.01 -17.55
CA ILE A 44 12.64 0.04 -16.72
C ILE A 44 12.94 -0.48 -15.31
N GLY A 45 12.03 -1.23 -14.71
CA GLY A 45 12.26 -1.84 -13.40
C GLY A 45 13.45 -2.81 -13.40
N ALA A 46 13.54 -3.69 -14.39
CA ALA A 46 14.66 -4.60 -14.57
C ALA A 46 15.99 -3.85 -14.77
N MET A 47 15.99 -2.82 -15.62
CA MET A 47 17.17 -1.99 -15.90
C MET A 47 17.60 -1.13 -14.71
N ALA A 48 16.68 -0.71 -13.86
CA ALA A 48 16.97 0.07 -12.65
C ALA A 48 17.63 -0.75 -11.55
N ARG A 49 17.47 -2.08 -11.54
CA ARG A 49 17.96 -2.98 -10.51
C ARG A 49 19.45 -2.80 -10.19
N PRO A 50 20.40 -2.84 -11.17
CA PRO A 50 21.82 -2.69 -10.90
C PRO A 50 22.21 -1.33 -10.30
N PHE A 51 21.39 -0.30 -10.47
CA PHE A 51 21.60 1.02 -9.90
C PHE A 51 21.00 1.18 -8.49
N LEU A 52 20.11 0.27 -8.09
CA LEU A 52 19.39 0.29 -6.81
C LEU A 52 19.94 -0.76 -5.83
N LYS A 53 21.25 -1.00 -5.80
CA LYS A 53 21.93 -2.06 -5.01
C LYS A 53 21.50 -2.10 -3.55
N ARG A 54 21.34 -0.93 -2.90
CA ARG A 54 20.86 -0.87 -1.51
C ARG A 54 19.42 -1.40 -1.37
N ARG A 55 18.55 -1.11 -2.33
CA ARG A 55 17.15 -1.61 -2.31
C ARG A 55 17.11 -3.10 -2.60
N GLU A 56 17.93 -3.57 -3.51
CA GLU A 56 18.10 -4.99 -3.79
C GLU A 56 18.60 -5.76 -2.56
N SER A 57 19.64 -5.27 -1.88
CA SER A 57 20.15 -5.89 -0.63
C SER A 57 19.04 -6.01 0.44
N ILE A 58 18.20 -4.98 0.61
CA ILE A 58 17.06 -5.03 1.53
C ILE A 58 16.04 -6.08 1.09
N ALA A 59 15.66 -6.12 -0.18
CA ALA A 59 14.70 -7.10 -0.70
C ALA A 59 15.22 -8.52 -0.53
N ARG A 60 16.50 -8.77 -0.87
CA ARG A 60 17.19 -10.04 -0.69
C ARG A 60 17.13 -10.49 0.76
N LYS A 61 17.53 -9.61 1.69
CA LYS A 61 17.50 -9.91 3.12
C LYS A 61 16.10 -10.23 3.63
N ASN A 62 15.09 -9.47 3.21
CA ASN A 62 13.71 -9.73 3.58
C ASN A 62 13.23 -11.11 3.08
N LEU A 63 13.55 -11.47 1.84
CA LEU A 63 13.17 -12.77 1.28
C LEU A 63 13.91 -13.94 1.92
N GLU A 64 15.21 -13.78 2.26
CA GLU A 64 15.97 -14.76 3.02
C GLU A 64 15.34 -15.03 4.39
N LEU A 65 14.92 -13.99 5.07
CA LEU A 65 14.30 -14.08 6.39
C LEU A 65 12.89 -14.66 6.35
N CYS A 66 12.08 -14.26 5.36
CA CYS A 66 10.68 -14.69 5.27
C CYS A 66 10.53 -16.10 4.68
N PHE A 67 11.41 -16.49 3.74
CA PHE A 67 11.33 -17.74 2.99
C PHE A 67 12.65 -18.53 3.08
N PRO A 68 13.06 -18.97 4.27
CA PRO A 68 14.31 -19.73 4.43
C PRO A 68 14.27 -21.07 3.69
N GLN A 69 13.08 -21.63 3.45
CA GLN A 69 12.86 -22.88 2.72
C GLN A 69 13.05 -22.74 1.19
N HIS A 70 13.00 -21.52 0.63
CA HIS A 70 13.23 -21.32 -0.80
C HIS A 70 14.73 -21.42 -1.11
N SER A 71 15.05 -21.98 -2.26
CA SER A 71 16.41 -21.99 -2.79
C SER A 71 16.92 -20.57 -3.10
N ALA A 72 18.23 -20.42 -3.24
CA ALA A 72 18.81 -19.13 -3.65
C ALA A 72 18.28 -18.69 -5.03
N GLU A 73 18.07 -19.64 -5.94
CA GLU A 73 17.55 -19.38 -7.29
C GLU A 73 16.10 -18.91 -7.26
N GLU A 74 15.24 -19.53 -6.46
CA GLU A 74 13.82 -19.10 -6.29
C GLU A 74 13.73 -17.69 -5.72
N ARG A 75 14.56 -17.39 -4.69
CA ARG A 75 14.61 -16.01 -4.13
C ARG A 75 15.12 -15.00 -5.15
N GLU A 76 16.14 -15.38 -5.96
CA GLU A 76 16.68 -14.53 -7.01
C GLU A 76 15.63 -14.22 -8.09
N LYS A 77 14.87 -15.21 -8.52
CA LYS A 77 13.74 -15.04 -9.45
C LYS A 77 12.70 -14.08 -8.86
N MET A 78 12.34 -14.25 -7.58
CA MET A 78 11.38 -13.38 -6.91
C MET A 78 11.90 -11.93 -6.83
N ILE A 79 13.20 -11.71 -6.57
CA ILE A 79 13.81 -10.37 -6.59
C ILE A 79 13.71 -9.75 -7.98
N ALA A 80 14.03 -10.52 -9.03
CA ALA A 80 13.96 -10.02 -10.41
C ALA A 80 12.53 -9.57 -10.77
N GLU A 81 11.51 -10.37 -10.44
CA GLU A 81 10.11 -10.00 -10.66
C GLU A 81 9.67 -8.82 -9.77
N ASN A 82 10.19 -8.73 -8.53
CA ASN A 82 9.91 -7.59 -7.66
C ASN A 82 10.43 -6.28 -8.25
N PHE A 83 11.62 -6.27 -8.87
CA PHE A 83 12.13 -5.08 -9.55
C PHE A 83 11.33 -4.75 -10.82
N ARG A 84 10.84 -5.73 -11.57
CA ARG A 84 9.90 -5.50 -12.68
C ARG A 84 8.61 -4.85 -12.17
N SER A 85 8.09 -5.33 -11.04
CA SER A 85 6.93 -4.75 -10.37
C SER A 85 7.19 -3.34 -9.86
N LEU A 86 8.42 -3.03 -9.42
CA LEU A 86 8.83 -1.66 -9.04
C LEU A 86 8.75 -0.69 -10.22
N GLY A 87 9.17 -1.11 -11.40
CA GLY A 87 9.02 -0.30 -12.62
C GLY A 87 7.56 -0.08 -12.99
N MET A 88 6.72 -1.11 -12.81
CA MET A 88 5.27 -0.98 -12.99
C MET A 88 4.64 -0.03 -11.98
N ALA A 89 5.11 0.03 -10.72
CA ALA A 89 4.60 0.95 -9.72
C ALA A 89 4.65 2.41 -10.16
N LEU A 90 5.68 2.81 -10.93
CA LEU A 90 5.78 4.15 -11.48
C LEU A 90 4.69 4.41 -12.53
N VAL A 91 4.47 3.45 -13.43
CA VAL A 91 3.39 3.51 -14.45
C VAL A 91 2.03 3.57 -13.77
N GLU A 92 1.78 2.69 -12.81
CA GLU A 92 0.53 2.57 -12.06
C GLU A 92 0.21 3.84 -11.26
N THR A 93 1.25 4.51 -10.73
CA THR A 93 1.11 5.82 -10.08
C THR A 93 0.61 6.86 -11.09
N GLY A 94 1.21 6.93 -12.27
CA GLY A 94 0.76 7.84 -13.32
C GLY A 94 -0.65 7.52 -13.83
N MET A 95 -0.99 6.24 -13.99
CA MET A 95 -2.35 5.79 -14.33
C MET A 95 -3.37 6.24 -13.26
N ALA A 96 -3.04 6.06 -11.98
CA ALA A 96 -3.91 6.46 -10.87
C ALA A 96 -4.18 7.95 -10.84
N TRP A 97 -3.16 8.76 -11.10
CA TRP A 97 -3.28 10.21 -10.99
C TRP A 97 -3.84 10.88 -12.24
N PHE A 98 -3.58 10.35 -13.43
CA PHE A 98 -3.83 11.05 -14.69
C PHE A 98 -4.91 10.42 -15.57
N TRP A 99 -5.11 9.09 -15.52
CA TRP A 99 -6.13 8.47 -16.36
C TRP A 99 -7.55 8.88 -15.99
N PRO A 100 -8.45 9.07 -16.98
CA PRO A 100 -9.87 9.21 -16.73
C PRO A 100 -10.47 7.89 -16.21
N ASP A 101 -11.57 7.98 -15.47
CA ASP A 101 -12.24 6.83 -14.85
C ASP A 101 -12.61 5.74 -15.86
N SER A 102 -13.09 6.15 -17.03
CA SER A 102 -13.47 5.26 -18.13
C SER A 102 -12.28 4.40 -18.61
N ARG A 103 -11.06 4.96 -18.59
CA ARG A 103 -9.86 4.24 -18.98
C ARG A 103 -9.40 3.29 -17.88
N VAL A 104 -9.44 3.70 -16.61
CA VAL A 104 -9.11 2.84 -15.47
C VAL A 104 -10.04 1.64 -15.41
N ARG A 105 -11.36 1.86 -15.55
CA ARG A 105 -12.39 0.81 -15.47
C ARG A 105 -12.23 -0.33 -16.48
N LYS A 106 -11.49 -0.13 -17.58
CA LYS A 106 -11.23 -1.16 -18.58
C LYS A 106 -10.24 -2.23 -18.14
N TRP A 107 -9.47 -1.97 -17.09
CA TRP A 107 -8.31 -2.76 -16.74
C TRP A 107 -8.39 -3.44 -15.38
N PHE A 108 -9.55 -3.44 -14.72
CA PHE A 108 -9.70 -4.16 -13.48
C PHE A 108 -11.02 -4.89 -13.36
N ASP A 109 -11.01 -5.96 -12.61
CA ASP A 109 -12.16 -6.66 -12.06
C ASP A 109 -12.09 -6.67 -10.53
N VAL A 110 -13.24 -6.86 -9.89
CA VAL A 110 -13.37 -6.81 -8.42
C VAL A 110 -13.99 -8.12 -7.95
N GLU A 111 -13.36 -8.73 -6.96
CA GLU A 111 -13.84 -9.92 -6.26
C GLU A 111 -14.18 -9.56 -4.82
N GLY A 112 -15.39 -9.88 -4.39
CA GLY A 112 -15.84 -9.68 -3.00
C GLY A 112 -16.37 -8.27 -2.69
N LEU A 113 -16.80 -7.47 -3.66
CA LEU A 113 -17.40 -6.16 -3.40
C LEU A 113 -18.61 -6.24 -2.44
N ASP A 114 -19.37 -7.34 -2.48
CA ASP A 114 -20.50 -7.54 -1.59
C ASP A 114 -20.09 -7.77 -0.12
N ASN A 115 -18.85 -8.18 0.15
CA ASN A 115 -18.31 -8.24 1.52
C ASN A 115 -18.26 -6.83 2.13
N LEU A 116 -17.76 -5.86 1.36
CA LEU A 116 -17.72 -4.47 1.80
C LEU A 116 -19.11 -3.90 2.02
N LYS A 117 -20.04 -4.14 1.09
CA LYS A 117 -21.43 -3.70 1.22
C LYS A 117 -22.10 -4.27 2.46
N ARG A 118 -21.93 -5.58 2.72
CA ARG A 118 -22.45 -6.22 3.95
C ARG A 118 -21.87 -5.58 5.22
N ALA A 119 -20.57 -5.31 5.26
CA ALA A 119 -19.95 -4.65 6.41
C ALA A 119 -20.52 -3.24 6.63
N GLN A 120 -20.76 -2.47 5.57
CA GLN A 120 -21.35 -1.13 5.63
C GLN A 120 -22.82 -1.12 6.11
N MET A 121 -23.60 -2.15 5.77
CA MET A 121 -25.01 -2.29 6.22
C MET A 121 -25.16 -2.47 7.73
N GLN A 122 -24.09 -2.75 8.46
CA GLN A 122 -24.11 -2.95 9.92
C GLN A 122 -24.15 -1.64 10.71
N ASN A 123 -24.30 -0.48 10.05
CA ASN A 123 -24.36 0.86 10.68
C ASN A 123 -23.14 1.19 11.56
N ARG A 124 -21.98 0.60 11.25
CA ARG A 124 -20.69 0.90 11.86
C ARG A 124 -19.65 1.18 10.78
N GLY A 125 -18.59 1.90 11.12
CA GLY A 125 -17.50 2.19 10.18
C GLY A 125 -16.82 0.92 9.69
N VAL A 126 -16.14 1.04 8.56
CA VAL A 126 -15.36 -0.07 8.00
C VAL A 126 -13.90 0.32 7.92
N MET A 127 -13.02 -0.44 8.60
CA MET A 127 -11.58 -0.31 8.45
C MET A 127 -11.10 -1.27 7.36
N VAL A 128 -10.67 -0.72 6.26
CA VAL A 128 -10.07 -1.44 5.14
C VAL A 128 -8.58 -1.60 5.41
N VAL A 129 -8.17 -2.81 5.76
CA VAL A 129 -6.76 -3.15 5.98
C VAL A 129 -6.09 -3.38 4.63
N GLY A 130 -5.15 -2.51 4.28
CA GLY A 130 -4.37 -2.61 3.06
C GLY A 130 -2.98 -3.19 3.31
N VAL A 131 -2.38 -3.69 2.23
CA VAL A 131 -1.00 -4.18 2.19
C VAL A 131 -0.23 -3.35 1.15
N HIS A 132 1.02 -3.01 1.43
CA HIS A 132 1.83 -2.19 0.51
C HIS A 132 2.33 -3.01 -0.68
N PHE A 133 1.41 -3.33 -1.59
CA PHE A 133 1.77 -3.81 -2.92
C PHE A 133 2.31 -2.65 -3.77
N MET A 134 3.15 -2.95 -4.75
CA MET A 134 3.69 -1.95 -5.70
C MET A 134 2.58 -1.20 -6.44
N SER A 135 1.43 -1.84 -6.68
CA SER A 135 0.22 -1.29 -7.31
C SER A 135 -0.65 -0.42 -6.39
N LEU A 136 -0.18 -0.06 -5.19
CA LEU A 136 -0.96 0.63 -4.15
C LEU A 136 -1.69 1.88 -4.64
N GLU A 137 -1.03 2.75 -5.41
CA GLU A 137 -1.65 4.00 -5.90
C GLU A 137 -2.84 3.72 -6.82
N LEU A 138 -2.66 2.77 -7.75
CA LEU A 138 -3.74 2.36 -8.64
C LEU A 138 -4.83 1.60 -7.86
N GLY A 139 -4.46 0.78 -6.89
CA GLY A 139 -5.40 0.08 -5.99
C GLY A 139 -6.30 1.03 -5.23
N GLY A 140 -5.74 2.10 -4.67
CA GLY A 140 -6.51 3.15 -4.01
C GLY A 140 -7.46 3.89 -4.96
N ARG A 141 -7.04 4.08 -6.22
CA ARG A 141 -7.89 4.66 -7.28
C ARG A 141 -9.04 3.73 -7.64
N VAL A 142 -8.75 2.44 -7.88
CA VAL A 142 -9.75 1.42 -8.23
C VAL A 142 -10.75 1.24 -7.11
N MET A 143 -10.27 1.09 -5.88
CA MET A 143 -11.12 0.97 -4.70
C MET A 143 -12.06 2.17 -4.56
N GLY A 144 -11.55 3.38 -4.72
CA GLY A 144 -12.34 4.61 -4.68
C GLY A 144 -13.38 4.72 -5.81
N LEU A 145 -13.13 4.12 -6.98
CA LEU A 145 -14.11 4.03 -8.07
C LEU A 145 -15.25 3.04 -7.77
N CYS A 146 -14.99 2.03 -6.93
CA CYS A 146 -16.00 1.09 -6.44
C CYS A 146 -16.76 1.67 -5.26
N GLN A 147 -16.03 2.20 -4.29
CA GLN A 147 -16.54 2.77 -3.05
C GLN A 147 -15.62 3.90 -2.58
N PRO A 148 -16.02 5.17 -2.73
CA PRO A 148 -15.24 6.29 -2.19
C PRO A 148 -15.00 6.15 -0.69
N MET A 149 -13.74 6.25 -0.26
CA MET A 149 -13.32 6.07 1.14
C MET A 149 -12.38 7.18 1.59
N MET A 150 -12.05 7.19 2.86
CA MET A 150 -10.96 7.99 3.42
C MET A 150 -9.69 7.14 3.48
N ALA A 151 -8.52 7.72 3.23
CA ALA A 151 -7.27 6.98 3.32
C ALA A 151 -6.30 7.64 4.27
N THR A 152 -5.65 6.82 5.12
CA THR A 152 -4.55 7.30 5.95
C THR A 152 -3.29 7.44 5.13
N TYR A 153 -2.51 8.50 5.36
CA TYR A 153 -1.28 8.74 4.62
C TYR A 153 -0.25 9.53 5.42
N ARG A 154 0.96 9.53 4.94
CA ARG A 154 2.02 10.45 5.37
C ARG A 154 2.15 11.56 4.33
N PRO A 155 2.03 12.85 4.71
CA PRO A 155 2.29 13.96 3.80
C PRO A 155 3.70 13.90 3.20
N HIS A 156 3.81 14.28 1.93
CA HIS A 156 5.08 14.29 1.22
C HIS A 156 5.90 15.55 1.61
N ASN A 157 7.23 15.41 1.73
CA ASN A 157 8.10 16.53 2.10
C ASN A 157 8.16 17.62 1.01
N ASN A 158 8.07 17.24 -0.28
CA ASN A 158 7.97 18.19 -1.39
C ASN A 158 6.50 18.61 -1.54
N GLN A 159 6.20 19.89 -1.32
CA GLN A 159 4.84 20.41 -1.31
C GLN A 159 4.10 20.29 -2.65
N LEU A 160 4.83 20.38 -3.77
CA LEU A 160 4.24 20.16 -5.10
C LEU A 160 3.83 18.68 -5.27
N MET A 161 4.70 17.75 -4.88
CA MET A 161 4.36 16.32 -4.90
C MET A 161 3.19 16.02 -3.96
N GLU A 162 3.15 16.62 -2.78
CA GLU A 162 2.02 16.53 -1.85
C GLU A 162 0.71 16.95 -2.51
N TRP A 163 0.73 18.10 -3.19
CA TRP A 163 -0.43 18.61 -3.89
C TRP A 163 -0.88 17.67 -5.02
N VAL A 164 0.04 17.22 -5.87
CA VAL A 164 -0.28 16.31 -7.01
C VAL A 164 -0.80 14.97 -6.49
N GLN A 165 -0.13 14.36 -5.52
CA GLN A 165 -0.52 13.07 -4.95
C GLN A 165 -1.91 13.15 -4.29
N THR A 166 -2.12 14.15 -3.44
CA THR A 166 -3.41 14.34 -2.76
C THR A 166 -4.52 14.58 -3.77
N ARG A 167 -4.29 15.45 -4.76
CA ARG A 167 -5.24 15.71 -5.85
C ARG A 167 -5.56 14.44 -6.65
N GLY A 168 -4.53 13.64 -6.98
CA GLY A 168 -4.69 12.38 -7.69
C GLY A 168 -5.55 11.39 -6.91
N ARG A 169 -5.25 11.19 -5.62
CA ARG A 169 -5.98 10.28 -4.73
C ARG A 169 -7.43 10.73 -4.48
N MET A 170 -7.67 12.02 -4.34
CA MET A 170 -9.01 12.58 -4.11
C MET A 170 -9.91 12.60 -5.35
N ARG A 171 -9.42 12.17 -6.52
CA ARG A 171 -10.28 12.03 -7.72
C ARG A 171 -11.37 10.96 -7.53
N SER A 172 -11.16 9.98 -6.67
CA SER A 172 -12.12 8.91 -6.39
C SER A 172 -12.39 8.67 -4.91
N ASN A 173 -11.64 9.32 -4.02
CA ASN A 173 -11.78 9.14 -2.58
C ASN A 173 -12.31 10.41 -1.90
N LYS A 174 -12.90 10.24 -0.70
CA LYS A 174 -13.54 11.32 0.05
C LYS A 174 -12.55 12.26 0.72
N ALA A 175 -11.49 11.71 1.33
CA ALA A 175 -10.51 12.50 2.06
C ALA A 175 -9.20 11.74 2.31
N MET A 176 -8.14 12.51 2.59
CA MET A 176 -6.86 12.00 3.07
C MET A 176 -6.68 12.40 4.53
N ILE A 177 -6.38 11.44 5.41
CA ILE A 177 -6.20 11.65 6.85
C ILE A 177 -4.73 11.40 7.18
N GLY A 178 -4.06 12.37 7.81
CA GLY A 178 -2.69 12.16 8.29
C GLY A 178 -2.61 10.96 9.25
N ARG A 179 -1.69 10.03 9.01
CA ARG A 179 -1.57 8.76 9.77
C ARG A 179 -1.42 8.95 11.28
N ASN A 180 -0.93 10.11 11.73
CA ASN A 180 -0.77 10.45 13.14
C ASN A 180 -2.04 11.07 13.77
N ASN A 181 -3.08 11.32 12.98
CA ASN A 181 -4.34 11.89 13.43
C ASN A 181 -5.32 10.81 13.90
N LEU A 182 -4.98 10.11 14.99
CA LEU A 182 -5.78 9.04 15.56
C LEU A 182 -7.23 9.47 15.82
N ARG A 183 -7.42 10.67 16.38
CA ARG A 183 -8.78 11.20 16.67
C ARG A 183 -9.60 11.37 15.40
N GLY A 184 -8.98 11.85 14.32
CA GLY A 184 -9.64 11.99 13.01
C GLY A 184 -10.05 10.65 12.41
N ILE A 185 -9.17 9.65 12.51
CA ILE A 185 -9.43 8.29 12.01
C ILE A 185 -10.58 7.65 12.79
N VAL A 186 -10.51 7.64 14.12
CA VAL A 186 -11.57 7.09 14.99
C VAL A 186 -12.89 7.83 14.79
N GLY A 187 -12.85 9.17 14.69
CA GLY A 187 -14.03 9.98 14.43
C GLY A 187 -14.70 9.68 13.09
N ALA A 188 -13.92 9.40 12.04
CA ALA A 188 -14.43 8.99 10.74
C ALA A 188 -15.11 7.60 10.82
N LEU A 189 -14.44 6.63 11.44
CA LEU A 189 -14.98 5.28 11.63
C LEU A 189 -16.28 5.30 12.46
N LYS A 190 -16.34 6.07 13.55
CA LYS A 190 -17.57 6.21 14.37
C LYS A 190 -18.74 6.87 13.63
N LYS A 191 -18.47 7.62 12.56
CA LYS A 191 -19.48 8.19 11.67
C LYS A 191 -19.94 7.26 10.56
N GLY A 192 -19.50 5.99 10.59
CA GLY A 192 -19.85 5.02 9.55
C GLY A 192 -18.99 5.11 8.29
N GLU A 193 -17.91 5.91 8.29
CA GLU A 193 -17.06 6.02 7.11
C GLU A 193 -16.19 4.79 6.90
N THR A 194 -15.81 4.55 5.64
CA THR A 194 -14.82 3.56 5.27
C THR A 194 -13.44 4.20 5.28
N VAL A 195 -12.50 3.65 6.06
CA VAL A 195 -11.14 4.19 6.21
C VAL A 195 -10.10 3.13 5.87
N TRP A 196 -9.21 3.43 4.93
CA TRP A 196 -8.06 2.60 4.60
C TRP A 196 -6.92 2.84 5.58
N PHE A 197 -6.35 1.72 6.09
CA PHE A 197 -5.20 1.71 6.99
C PHE A 197 -4.29 0.54 6.65
N ALA A 198 -2.95 0.76 6.59
CA ALA A 198 -1.99 -0.29 6.27
C ALA A 198 -1.01 -0.52 7.43
N PRO A 199 -1.08 -1.69 8.09
CA PRO A 199 -0.26 -2.03 9.26
C PRO A 199 1.04 -2.79 8.94
N ASP A 200 1.35 -3.05 7.69
CA ASP A 200 2.39 -3.99 7.24
C ASP A 200 3.81 -3.40 7.20
N GLN A 201 4.00 -2.14 7.58
CA GLN A 201 5.32 -1.50 7.65
C GLN A 201 5.85 -1.41 9.10
N ASP A 202 7.16 -1.20 9.22
CA ASP A 202 7.83 -0.96 10.49
C ASP A 202 7.71 0.52 10.88
N TYR A 203 6.88 0.80 11.88
CA TYR A 203 6.66 2.13 12.44
C TYR A 203 7.53 2.46 13.66
N GLY A 204 8.46 1.58 14.01
CA GLY A 204 9.30 1.70 15.19
C GLY A 204 8.71 0.99 16.42
N ARG A 205 9.40 1.08 17.54
CA ARG A 205 9.04 0.34 18.77
C ARG A 205 7.80 0.91 19.46
N LYS A 206 7.66 2.22 19.48
CA LYS A 206 6.54 2.88 20.18
C LYS A 206 5.21 2.57 19.49
N GLY A 207 4.27 1.98 20.23
CA GLY A 207 2.95 1.59 19.69
C GLY A 207 3.03 0.38 18.74
N SER A 208 3.98 -0.54 18.99
CA SER A 208 4.11 -1.81 18.29
C SER A 208 4.29 -2.94 19.28
N SER A 209 3.70 -4.09 18.97
CA SER A 209 3.98 -5.39 19.60
C SER A 209 4.95 -6.17 18.74
N PHE A 210 5.73 -7.07 19.37
CA PHE A 210 6.57 -8.01 18.64
C PHE A 210 5.80 -9.30 18.42
N ALA A 211 5.60 -9.67 17.16
CA ALA A 211 4.82 -10.84 16.75
C ALA A 211 5.48 -11.53 15.56
N PRO A 212 5.25 -12.85 15.36
CA PRO A 212 5.78 -13.55 14.19
C PRO A 212 5.25 -12.95 12.88
N PHE A 213 6.11 -12.94 11.85
CA PHE A 213 5.78 -12.57 10.48
C PHE A 213 6.59 -13.43 9.52
N PHE A 214 5.92 -14.32 8.76
CA PHE A 214 6.54 -15.42 8.05
C PHE A 214 7.43 -16.25 9.00
N ALA A 215 8.70 -16.49 8.64
CA ALA A 215 9.64 -17.20 9.46
C ALA A 215 10.42 -16.34 10.48
N VAL A 216 10.04 -15.07 10.65
CA VAL A 216 10.70 -14.16 11.59
C VAL A 216 9.86 -14.03 12.86
N GLU A 217 10.41 -14.48 14.01
CA GLU A 217 9.68 -14.56 15.29
C GLU A 217 9.27 -13.19 15.85
N ASN A 218 10.23 -12.28 15.99
CA ASN A 218 10.05 -11.01 16.71
C ASN A 218 10.01 -9.82 15.74
N VAL A 219 8.87 -9.56 15.12
CA VAL A 219 8.70 -8.46 14.16
C VAL A 219 7.85 -7.35 14.76
N ALA A 220 8.39 -6.13 14.80
CA ALA A 220 7.64 -4.97 15.25
C ALA A 220 6.41 -4.75 14.36
N THR A 221 5.23 -4.96 14.92
CA THR A 221 3.93 -4.85 14.27
C THR A 221 3.13 -3.77 14.95
N THR A 222 2.66 -2.78 14.20
CA THR A 222 1.91 -1.65 14.77
C THR A 222 0.63 -2.10 15.45
N ASN A 223 0.36 -1.56 16.63
CA ASN A 223 -0.90 -1.76 17.36
C ASN A 223 -2.04 -0.88 16.82
N GLY A 224 -1.79 -0.17 15.71
CA GLY A 224 -2.76 0.75 15.11
C GLY A 224 -4.10 0.10 14.80
N THR A 225 -4.11 -1.10 14.21
CA THR A 225 -5.36 -1.85 13.92
C THR A 225 -6.11 -2.21 15.18
N TYR A 226 -5.41 -2.70 16.22
CA TYR A 226 -5.99 -3.00 17.52
C TYR A 226 -6.62 -1.77 18.17
N VAL A 227 -5.87 -0.68 18.28
CA VAL A 227 -6.34 0.57 18.89
C VAL A 227 -7.54 1.15 18.12
N LEU A 228 -7.47 1.18 16.78
CA LEU A 228 -8.55 1.70 15.94
C LEU A 228 -9.81 0.86 16.06
N SER A 229 -9.71 -0.48 16.01
CA SER A 229 -10.86 -1.37 16.13
C SER A 229 -11.54 -1.25 17.50
N ARG A 230 -10.75 -1.22 18.58
CA ARG A 230 -11.28 -1.10 19.96
C ARG A 230 -11.96 0.24 20.21
N LEU A 231 -11.40 1.34 19.70
CA LEU A 231 -11.96 2.67 19.91
C LEU A 231 -13.17 2.99 19.02
N SER A 232 -13.26 2.35 17.84
CA SER A 232 -14.32 2.67 16.88
C SER A 232 -15.43 1.62 16.80
N GLY A 233 -15.14 0.36 17.13
CA GLY A 233 -16.05 -0.77 16.86
C GLY A 233 -16.22 -1.08 15.37
N ALA A 234 -15.33 -0.57 14.51
CA ALA A 234 -15.42 -0.73 13.07
C ALA A 234 -15.28 -2.19 12.63
N ALA A 235 -16.01 -2.57 11.58
CA ALA A 235 -15.76 -3.81 10.86
C ALA A 235 -14.39 -3.77 10.19
N MET A 236 -13.70 -4.90 10.11
CA MET A 236 -12.39 -5.00 9.46
C MET A 236 -12.42 -5.99 8.32
N LEU A 237 -11.88 -5.62 7.18
CA LEU A 237 -11.67 -6.50 6.02
C LEU A 237 -10.38 -6.11 5.30
N THR A 238 -9.80 -7.02 4.50
CA THR A 238 -8.64 -6.66 3.68
C THR A 238 -9.04 -6.24 2.29
N VAL A 239 -8.23 -5.36 1.71
CA VAL A 239 -8.29 -5.01 0.28
C VAL A 239 -6.89 -5.09 -0.31
N THR A 240 -6.75 -5.94 -1.33
CA THR A 240 -5.49 -6.19 -2.02
C THR A 240 -5.68 -6.13 -3.52
N MET A 241 -4.89 -5.31 -4.21
CA MET A 241 -4.89 -5.27 -5.66
C MET A 241 -3.67 -5.97 -6.24
N VAL A 242 -3.93 -6.96 -7.08
CA VAL A 242 -2.91 -7.76 -7.76
C VAL A 242 -2.96 -7.46 -9.26
N ARG A 243 -1.80 -7.22 -9.87
CA ARG A 243 -1.64 -7.25 -11.33
C ARG A 243 -1.67 -8.69 -11.79
N LYS A 244 -2.48 -9.01 -12.80
CA LYS A 244 -2.57 -10.35 -13.36
C LYS A 244 -1.24 -10.74 -14.02
N ALA A 245 -0.87 -12.01 -13.90
CA ALA A 245 0.41 -12.51 -14.40
C ALA A 245 0.58 -12.36 -15.91
N ASP A 246 -0.51 -12.42 -16.66
CA ASP A 246 -0.55 -12.23 -18.11
C ASP A 246 -0.61 -10.76 -18.56
N TYR A 247 -0.55 -9.83 -17.58
CA TYR A 247 -0.70 -8.40 -17.83
C TYR A 247 -2.02 -7.98 -18.50
N SER A 248 -3.07 -8.79 -18.40
CA SER A 248 -4.41 -8.45 -18.93
C SER A 248 -5.17 -7.45 -18.06
N GLY A 249 -4.55 -6.94 -17.01
CA GLY A 249 -5.12 -5.97 -16.07
C GLY A 249 -4.88 -6.34 -14.62
N TYR A 250 -5.84 -5.98 -13.77
CA TYR A 250 -5.73 -6.10 -12.31
C TYR A 250 -6.96 -6.78 -11.73
N ARG A 251 -6.78 -7.40 -10.56
CA ARG A 251 -7.89 -7.86 -9.74
C ARG A 251 -7.80 -7.25 -8.35
N LEU A 252 -8.90 -6.62 -7.93
CA LEU A 252 -9.09 -6.11 -6.57
C LEU A 252 -9.82 -7.18 -5.75
N TYR A 253 -9.15 -7.70 -4.74
CA TYR A 253 -9.73 -8.66 -3.78
C TYR A 253 -10.23 -7.92 -2.54
N ILE A 254 -11.46 -8.20 -2.13
CA ILE A 254 -12.07 -7.70 -0.89
C ILE A 254 -12.52 -8.90 -0.08
N THR A 255 -11.87 -9.15 1.07
CA THR A 255 -12.18 -10.32 1.89
C THR A 255 -13.51 -10.16 2.62
N PRO A 256 -14.10 -11.25 3.12
CA PRO A 256 -15.10 -11.15 4.19
C PRO A 256 -14.58 -10.38 5.40
N GLU A 257 -15.49 -9.91 6.25
CA GLU A 257 -15.12 -9.31 7.53
C GLU A 257 -14.29 -10.29 8.36
N MET A 258 -13.26 -9.76 9.04
CA MET A 258 -12.42 -10.53 9.96
C MET A 258 -13.21 -10.95 11.19
N GLU A 259 -13.24 -12.23 11.45
CA GLU A 259 -13.89 -12.82 12.63
C GLU A 259 -12.85 -13.19 13.68
N GLY A 260 -13.26 -13.21 14.96
CA GLY A 260 -12.39 -13.65 16.04
C GLY A 260 -11.17 -12.77 16.28
N TYR A 261 -11.23 -11.46 15.94
CA TYR A 261 -10.12 -10.55 16.17
C TYR A 261 -9.81 -10.46 17.68
N PRO A 262 -8.55 -10.77 18.11
CA PRO A 262 -8.23 -10.92 19.52
C PRO A 262 -8.42 -9.66 20.35
N ALA A 263 -8.77 -9.86 21.65
CA ALA A 263 -8.90 -8.77 22.61
C ALA A 263 -7.56 -8.39 23.27
N ASP A 264 -6.54 -9.24 23.18
CA ASP A 264 -5.18 -8.97 23.62
C ASP A 264 -4.37 -8.33 22.49
N GLU A 265 -3.56 -7.33 22.83
CA GLU A 265 -2.80 -6.52 21.87
C GLU A 265 -1.72 -7.32 21.11
N ASN A 266 -1.04 -8.24 21.81
CA ASN A 266 0.02 -9.05 21.20
C ASN A 266 -0.58 -10.14 20.30
N GLN A 267 -1.65 -10.78 20.74
CA GLN A 267 -2.39 -11.74 19.92
C GLN A 267 -3.01 -11.07 18.69
N ALA A 268 -3.52 -9.83 18.83
CA ALA A 268 -4.04 -9.04 17.73
C ALA A 268 -2.96 -8.70 16.69
N ALA A 269 -1.72 -8.41 17.12
CA ALA A 269 -0.59 -8.19 16.23
C ALA A 269 -0.21 -9.47 15.47
N ALA A 270 -0.17 -10.62 16.14
CA ALA A 270 0.10 -11.90 15.51
C ALA A 270 -1.01 -12.30 14.52
N TYR A 271 -2.28 -12.12 14.90
CA TYR A 271 -3.42 -12.33 14.01
C TYR A 271 -3.33 -11.47 12.76
N MET A 272 -3.05 -10.17 12.92
CA MET A 272 -2.92 -9.24 11.80
C MET A 272 -1.78 -9.63 10.86
N ASN A 273 -0.62 -10.04 11.40
CA ASN A 273 0.49 -10.52 10.59
C ASN A 273 0.09 -11.73 9.74
N LYS A 274 -0.65 -12.71 10.30
CA LYS A 274 -1.15 -13.87 9.53
C LYS A 274 -2.09 -13.47 8.39
N ILE A 275 -2.95 -12.48 8.62
CA ILE A 275 -3.82 -11.94 7.56
C ILE A 275 -2.96 -11.28 6.46
N ILE A 276 -1.98 -10.46 6.83
CA ILE A 276 -1.08 -9.80 5.89
C ILE A 276 -0.26 -10.81 5.09
N GLU A 277 0.30 -11.85 5.74
CA GLU A 277 1.01 -12.95 5.07
C GLU A 277 0.14 -13.59 3.99
N LYS A 278 -1.10 -13.93 4.33
CA LYS A 278 -2.06 -14.51 3.38
C LYS A 278 -2.30 -13.61 2.18
N GLU A 279 -2.45 -12.31 2.41
CA GLU A 279 -2.65 -11.35 1.31
C GLU A 279 -1.38 -11.19 0.46
N ILE A 280 -0.18 -11.17 1.06
CA ILE A 280 1.09 -11.12 0.32
C ILE A 280 1.24 -12.35 -0.59
N MET A 281 0.85 -13.53 -0.13
CA MET A 281 0.98 -14.77 -0.88
C MET A 281 0.09 -14.85 -2.12
N ARG A 282 -0.83 -13.88 -2.35
CA ARG A 282 -1.57 -13.75 -3.62
C ARG A 282 -0.66 -13.41 -4.80
N ALA A 283 0.36 -12.58 -4.57
CA ALA A 283 1.37 -12.20 -5.57
C ALA A 283 2.62 -11.67 -4.84
N PRO A 284 3.42 -12.56 -4.24
CA PRO A 284 4.53 -12.17 -3.38
C PRO A 284 5.57 -11.30 -4.09
N GLU A 285 5.76 -11.47 -5.41
CA GLU A 285 6.65 -10.65 -6.22
C GLU A 285 6.20 -9.18 -6.37
N GLN A 286 4.95 -8.87 -6.02
CA GLN A 286 4.40 -7.51 -6.10
C GLN A 286 4.38 -6.77 -4.76
N TYR A 287 4.79 -7.43 -3.67
CA TYR A 287 4.88 -6.80 -2.35
C TYR A 287 6.13 -5.90 -2.24
N LEU A 288 6.07 -4.89 -1.37
CA LEU A 288 7.12 -3.87 -1.20
C LEU A 288 8.34 -4.40 -0.43
N TRP A 289 9.00 -5.48 -0.93
CA TRP A 289 10.17 -6.09 -0.29
C TRP A 289 11.37 -5.13 -0.15
N ILE A 290 11.42 -4.05 -0.89
CA ILE A 290 12.47 -3.02 -0.81
C ILE A 290 12.35 -2.10 0.43
N HIS A 291 11.32 -2.31 1.29
CA HIS A 291 11.18 -1.65 2.59
C HIS A 291 11.88 -2.44 3.69
N ARG A 292 12.57 -1.75 4.63
CA ARG A 292 13.23 -2.39 5.79
C ARG A 292 12.20 -2.82 6.84
N ARG A 293 11.47 -3.90 6.57
CA ARG A 293 10.36 -4.40 7.41
C ARG A 293 10.79 -4.83 8.80
N PHE A 294 12.02 -5.31 8.94
CA PHE A 294 12.59 -5.89 10.17
C PHE A 294 13.62 -4.98 10.84
N LYS A 295 13.52 -3.67 10.64
CA LYS A 295 14.47 -2.68 11.15
C LYS A 295 14.44 -2.60 12.68
N THR A 296 13.24 -2.62 13.27
CA THR A 296 13.04 -2.50 14.71
C THR A 296 13.06 -3.88 15.35
N ARG A 297 13.99 -4.06 16.29
CA ARG A 297 14.16 -5.33 17.03
C ARG A 297 13.86 -5.13 18.51
N PRO A 298 13.54 -6.21 19.27
CA PRO A 298 13.51 -6.19 20.72
C PRO A 298 14.79 -5.61 21.32
N VAL A 299 14.73 -5.19 22.59
CA VAL A 299 15.92 -4.72 23.31
C VAL A 299 16.91 -5.88 23.46
N GLY A 300 18.17 -5.65 23.11
CA GLY A 300 19.23 -6.68 23.16
C GLY A 300 19.39 -7.51 21.89
N GLU A 301 18.44 -7.45 20.94
CA GLU A 301 18.60 -8.12 19.64
C GLU A 301 19.33 -7.24 18.62
N SER A 302 20.24 -7.87 17.86
CA SER A 302 21.00 -7.19 16.79
C SER A 302 20.15 -6.83 15.58
N SER A 303 20.61 -5.82 14.81
CA SER A 303 20.00 -5.47 13.53
C SER A 303 20.06 -6.66 12.56
N LEU A 304 18.95 -6.92 11.85
CA LEU A 304 18.90 -7.91 10.77
C LEU A 304 19.42 -7.35 9.43
N TYR A 305 19.67 -6.06 9.36
CA TYR A 305 20.26 -5.42 8.18
C TYR A 305 21.66 -4.90 8.51
N ILE A 306 22.60 -5.26 7.71
CA ILE A 306 23.99 -4.77 7.75
C ILE A 306 24.09 -3.43 7.02
#